data_a7279f33809b271825e386c00d9e9264
#
_entry.id   a7279f33809b271825e386c00d9e9264
#
_cell.length_a   1.000
_cell.length_b   1.000
_cell.length_c   1.000
_cell.angle_alpha   90.00
_cell.angle_beta   90.00
_cell.angle_gamma   90.00
#
_symmetry.space_group_name_H-M   'P 1'
#
loop_
_entity.id
_entity.type
_entity.pdbx_description
1 polymer ?
#
loop_
_entity_poly.entity_id
_entity_poly.type
_entity_poly.pdbx_seq_one_letter_code
_entity_poly.pdbx_strand_id
1 'polypeptide(L)'
;MRKELVAASAEPLILSLLSKGESYGYAIIQDIKTRSRDQIQWTDGMLYPVLHRMERNGWIKSRWEVENGRKRKYYSIRQDGKKALETQRDEWMAVHRVLTSCGGTADV
;
A
#
# COMPACT_ATOMS: atom_id res chain seq x y z
N MET A 1 14.30 -3.92 6.01
CA MET A 1 14.12 -3.69 4.55
C MET A 1 14.61 -2.30 4.20
N ARG A 2 15.22 -2.16 3.03
CA ARG A 2 15.82 -0.88 2.63
C ARG A 2 14.76 0.20 2.44
N LYS A 3 15.13 1.44 2.78
CA LYS A 3 14.24 2.59 2.68
C LYS A 3 13.66 2.77 1.29
N GLU A 4 14.50 2.61 0.27
CA GLU A 4 14.10 2.81 -1.12
C GLU A 4 13.02 1.82 -1.53
N LEU A 5 13.14 0.58 -1.10
CA LEU A 5 12.16 -0.45 -1.43
C LEU A 5 10.86 -0.21 -0.67
N VAL A 6 10.95 0.19 0.59
CA VAL A 6 9.78 0.53 1.38
C VAL A 6 9.02 1.70 0.74
N ALA A 7 9.74 2.73 0.34
CA ALA A 7 9.14 3.91 -0.29
C ALA A 7 8.50 3.55 -1.64
N ALA A 8 9.21 2.78 -2.46
CA ALA A 8 8.71 2.41 -3.78
C ALA A 8 7.48 1.51 -3.72
N SER A 9 7.38 0.68 -2.70
CA SER A 9 6.28 -0.28 -2.57
C SER A 9 5.05 0.28 -1.84
N ALA A 10 5.14 1.48 -1.27
CA ALA A 10 4.07 2.02 -0.43
C ALA A 10 2.74 2.14 -1.15
N GLU A 11 2.72 2.75 -2.33
CA GLU A 11 1.47 2.96 -3.07
C GLU A 11 0.78 1.66 -3.45
N PRO A 12 1.46 0.71 -4.12
CA PRO A 12 0.78 -0.54 -4.46
C PRO A 12 0.33 -1.34 -3.25
N LEU A 13 1.07 -1.28 -2.14
CA LEU A 13 0.65 -1.98 -0.93
C LEU A 13 -0.60 -1.35 -0.32
N ILE A 14 -0.66 -0.03 -0.25
CA ILE A 14 -1.85 0.66 0.26
C ILE A 14 -3.06 0.38 -0.63
N LEU A 15 -2.88 0.50 -1.95
CA LEU A 15 -3.97 0.22 -2.89
C LEU A 15 -4.45 -1.22 -2.77
N SER A 16 -3.54 -2.17 -2.59
CA SER A 16 -3.90 -3.57 -2.40
C SER A 16 -4.74 -3.79 -1.17
N LEU A 17 -4.38 -3.15 -0.05
CA LEU A 17 -5.16 -3.25 1.17
C LEU A 17 -6.55 -2.65 0.98
N LEU A 18 -6.62 -1.47 0.39
CA LEU A 18 -7.89 -0.76 0.20
C LEU A 18 -8.77 -1.44 -0.84
N SER A 19 -8.20 -2.26 -1.73
CA SER A 19 -9.00 -3.05 -2.67
C SER A 19 -9.86 -4.09 -1.98
N LYS A 20 -9.53 -4.44 -0.75
CA LYS A 20 -10.28 -5.42 0.04
C LYS A 20 -11.37 -4.76 0.89
N GLY A 21 -11.35 -3.45 1.02
CA GLY A 21 -12.30 -2.70 1.82
C GLY A 21 -11.66 -1.45 2.39
N GLU A 22 -12.46 -0.54 2.90
CA GLU A 22 -11.92 0.68 3.47
C GLU A 22 -11.16 0.39 4.76
N SER A 23 -10.22 1.28 5.07
CA SER A 23 -9.38 1.15 6.25
C SER A 23 -8.94 2.53 6.73
N TYR A 24 -8.22 2.58 7.82
CA TYR A 24 -7.72 3.82 8.40
C TYR A 24 -6.24 3.67 8.74
N GLY A 25 -5.57 4.80 8.98
CA GLY A 25 -4.12 4.83 9.07
C GLY A 25 -3.50 3.79 10.00
N TYR A 26 -4.00 3.71 11.23
CA TYR A 26 -3.46 2.75 12.19
C TYR A 26 -3.62 1.31 11.71
N ALA A 27 -4.81 0.97 11.19
CA ALA A 27 -5.06 -0.38 10.70
C ALA A 27 -4.19 -0.71 9.49
N ILE A 28 -3.97 0.26 8.60
CA ILE A 28 -3.10 0.07 7.44
C ILE A 28 -1.67 -0.25 7.91
N ILE A 29 -1.15 0.51 8.87
CA ILE A 29 0.20 0.28 9.41
C ILE A 29 0.31 -1.10 10.04
N GLN A 30 -0.66 -1.48 10.85
CA GLN A 30 -0.65 -2.78 11.53
C GLN A 30 -0.79 -3.94 10.55
N ASP A 31 -1.63 -3.78 9.53
CA ASP A 31 -1.85 -4.82 8.54
C ASP A 31 -0.58 -5.10 7.74
N ILE A 32 0.09 -4.05 7.29
CA ILE A 32 1.36 -4.20 6.55
C ILE A 32 2.45 -4.78 7.43
N LYS A 33 2.53 -4.34 8.68
CA LYS A 33 3.50 -4.90 9.62
C LYS A 33 3.31 -6.40 9.78
N THR A 34 2.08 -6.82 10.01
CA THR A 34 1.76 -8.24 10.20
C THR A 34 2.02 -9.04 8.93
N ARG A 35 1.55 -8.57 7.78
CA ARG A 35 1.71 -9.29 6.52
C ARG A 35 3.17 -9.41 6.08
N SER A 36 4.00 -8.43 6.44
CA SER A 36 5.43 -8.44 6.10
C SER A 36 6.28 -9.15 7.15
N ARG A 37 5.68 -9.71 8.17
CA ARG A 37 6.38 -10.33 9.31
C ARG A 37 7.39 -9.34 9.90
N ASP A 38 6.89 -8.14 10.20
CA ASP A 38 7.63 -7.03 10.80
C ASP A 38 8.75 -6.44 9.91
N GLN A 39 8.85 -6.87 8.65
CA GLN A 39 9.85 -6.32 7.74
C GLN A 39 9.52 -4.90 7.30
N ILE A 40 8.24 -4.54 7.27
CA ILE A 40 7.79 -3.21 6.87
C ILE A 40 7.07 -2.57 8.05
N GLN A 41 7.70 -1.55 8.61
CA GLN A 41 7.14 -0.85 9.76
C GLN A 41 7.00 0.63 9.41
N TRP A 42 5.85 1.01 8.90
CA TRP A 42 5.57 2.40 8.54
C TRP A 42 5.26 3.20 9.79
N THR A 43 5.61 4.48 9.74
CA THR A 43 5.21 5.45 10.75
C THR A 43 4.11 6.34 10.19
N ASP A 44 3.42 7.07 11.07
CA ASP A 44 2.44 8.07 10.64
C ASP A 44 3.08 9.09 9.71
N GLY A 45 4.29 9.54 10.05
CA GLY A 45 5.01 10.54 9.27
C GLY A 45 5.34 10.08 7.86
N MET A 46 5.48 8.78 7.66
CA MET A 46 5.71 8.22 6.32
C MET A 46 4.37 7.98 5.60
N LEU A 47 3.38 7.48 6.31
CA LEU A 47 2.12 7.04 5.68
C LEU A 47 1.25 8.20 5.21
N TYR A 48 1.01 9.21 6.07
CA TYR A 48 0.04 10.24 5.74
C TYR A 48 0.38 11.08 4.52
N PRO A 49 1.65 11.46 4.27
CA PRO A 49 1.99 12.14 3.02
C PRO A 49 1.69 11.30 1.78
N VAL A 50 1.88 9.99 1.86
CA VAL A 50 1.57 9.08 0.76
C VAL A 50 0.07 9.03 0.52
N LEU A 51 -0.73 8.89 1.58
CA LEU A 51 -2.19 8.89 1.48
C LEU A 51 -2.70 10.21 0.87
N HIS A 52 -2.14 11.34 1.29
CA HIS A 52 -2.53 12.65 0.75
C HIS A 52 -2.23 12.75 -0.73
N ARG A 53 -1.06 12.28 -1.17
CA ARG A 53 -0.69 12.28 -2.59
C ARG A 53 -1.64 11.40 -3.39
N MET A 54 -1.98 10.23 -2.87
CA MET A 54 -2.87 9.30 -3.55
C MET A 54 -4.29 9.88 -3.65
N GLU A 55 -4.71 10.60 -2.62
CA GLU A 55 -6.01 11.28 -2.63
C GLU A 55 -6.02 12.39 -3.68
N ARG A 56 -4.94 13.19 -3.78
CA ARG A 56 -4.80 14.23 -4.80
C ARG A 56 -4.80 13.64 -6.21
N ASN A 57 -4.26 12.44 -6.36
CA ASN A 57 -4.26 11.76 -7.67
C ASN A 57 -5.62 11.19 -8.04
N GLY A 58 -6.59 11.22 -7.12
CA GLY A 58 -7.91 10.67 -7.38
C GLY A 58 -7.97 9.15 -7.26
N TRP A 59 -6.97 8.54 -6.66
CA TRP A 59 -6.91 7.08 -6.51
C TRP A 59 -7.67 6.58 -5.31
N ILE A 60 -7.76 7.41 -4.26
CA ILE A 60 -8.47 7.07 -3.03
C ILE A 60 -9.28 8.28 -2.59
N LYS A 61 -10.26 8.05 -1.74
CA LYS A 61 -11.04 9.10 -1.08
C LYS A 61 -11.11 8.81 0.40
N SER A 62 -11.47 9.82 1.17
CA SER A 62 -11.54 9.70 2.61
C SER A 62 -12.86 10.22 3.13
N ARG A 63 -13.24 9.74 4.30
CA ARG A 63 -14.40 10.22 5.04
C ARG A 63 -14.08 10.15 6.53
N TRP A 64 -14.72 11.02 7.29
CA TRP A 64 -14.61 10.99 8.73
C TRP A 64 -15.75 10.18 9.34
N GLU A 65 -15.42 9.43 10.37
CA GLU A 65 -16.38 8.68 11.15
C GLU A 65 -16.15 8.98 12.63
N VAL A 66 -17.23 9.07 13.40
CA VAL A 66 -17.12 9.25 14.86
C VAL A 66 -17.48 7.93 15.52
N GLU A 67 -16.54 7.37 16.26
CA GLU A 67 -16.72 6.11 16.98
C GLU A 67 -16.30 6.32 18.42
N ASN A 68 -17.19 6.07 19.36
CA ASN A 68 -16.92 6.21 20.79
C ASN A 68 -16.33 7.58 21.14
N GLY A 69 -16.88 8.64 20.53
CA GLY A 69 -16.43 10.00 20.76
C GLY A 69 -15.14 10.39 20.06
N ARG A 70 -14.55 9.48 19.29
CA ARG A 70 -13.32 9.74 18.54
C ARG A 70 -13.60 9.85 17.06
N LYS A 71 -12.95 10.83 16.42
CA LYS A 71 -12.98 10.95 14.97
C LYS A 71 -11.92 10.04 14.37
N ARG A 72 -12.31 9.28 13.35
CA ARG A 72 -11.40 8.41 12.62
C ARG A 72 -11.60 8.64 11.13
N LYS A 73 -10.50 8.79 10.41
CA LYS A 73 -10.55 9.02 8.97
C LYS A 73 -10.37 7.71 8.23
N TYR A 74 -11.38 7.33 7.47
CA TYR A 74 -11.37 6.12 6.67
C TYR A 74 -11.05 6.44 5.22
N TYR A 75 -10.29 5.57 4.61
CA TYR A 75 -9.87 5.68 3.21
C TYR A 75 -10.44 4.53 2.41
N SER A 76 -10.86 4.80 1.18
CA SER A 76 -11.36 3.77 0.27
C SER A 76 -10.80 4.01 -1.12
N ILE A 77 -10.66 2.92 -1.88
CA ILE A 77 -10.11 3.00 -3.23
C ILE A 77 -11.18 3.47 -4.22
N ARG A 78 -10.77 4.30 -5.16
CA ARG A 78 -11.64 4.76 -6.24
C ARG A 78 -11.34 3.95 -7.50
N GLN A 79 -12.17 4.14 -8.53
CA GLN A 79 -12.00 3.42 -9.79
C GLN A 79 -10.62 3.66 -10.41
N ASP A 80 -10.16 4.92 -10.39
CA ASP A 80 -8.81 5.23 -10.90
C ASP A 80 -7.72 4.58 -10.06
N GLY A 81 -7.96 4.41 -8.77
CA GLY A 81 -7.03 3.70 -7.90
C GLY A 81 -6.94 2.22 -8.24
N LYS A 82 -8.05 1.62 -8.62
CA LYS A 82 -8.05 0.22 -9.05
C LYS A 82 -7.22 0.04 -10.32
N LYS A 83 -7.33 0.99 -11.25
CA LYS A 83 -6.53 0.98 -12.48
C LYS A 83 -5.05 1.16 -12.17
N ALA A 84 -4.73 2.10 -11.27
CA ALA A 84 -3.35 2.33 -10.85
C ALA A 84 -2.77 1.09 -10.19
N LEU A 85 -3.56 0.41 -9.36
CA LEU A 85 -3.12 -0.82 -8.71
C LEU A 85 -2.79 -1.90 -9.73
N GLU A 86 -3.64 -2.07 -10.73
CA GLU A 86 -3.43 -3.07 -11.77
C GLU A 86 -2.11 -2.82 -12.52
N THR A 87 -1.87 -1.57 -12.92
CA THR A 87 -0.63 -1.18 -13.59
C THR A 87 0.59 -1.44 -12.71
N GLN A 88 0.53 -0.99 -11.46
CA GLN A 88 1.67 -1.14 -10.54
C GLN A 88 1.91 -2.60 -10.17
N ARG A 89 0.86 -3.38 -10.04
CA ARG A 89 0.99 -4.81 -9.76
C ARG A 89 1.70 -5.51 -10.92
N ASP A 90 1.34 -5.18 -12.16
CA ASP A 90 2.00 -5.74 -13.33
C ASP A 90 3.49 -5.39 -13.37
N GLU A 91 3.82 -4.14 -13.02
CA GLU A 91 5.22 -3.70 -12.97
C GLU A 91 6.01 -4.50 -11.93
N TRP A 92 5.46 -4.66 -10.73
CA TRP A 92 6.11 -5.43 -9.68
C TRP A 92 6.24 -6.90 -10.03
N MET A 93 5.24 -7.46 -10.69
CA MET A 93 5.30 -8.85 -11.15
C MET A 93 6.35 -9.03 -12.23
N ALA A 94 6.57 -8.03 -13.08
CA ALA A 94 7.63 -8.09 -14.09
C ALA A 94 9.00 -8.13 -13.41
N VAL A 95 9.22 -7.31 -12.41
CA VAL A 95 10.47 -7.31 -11.63
C VAL A 95 10.66 -8.67 -10.94
N HIS A 96 9.61 -9.15 -10.32
CA HIS A 96 9.63 -10.45 -9.63
C HIS A 96 10.00 -11.58 -10.59
N ARG A 97 9.43 -11.56 -11.79
CA ARG A 97 9.69 -12.57 -12.82
C ARG A 97 11.17 -12.64 -13.17
N VAL A 98 11.79 -11.47 -13.37
CA VAL A 98 13.22 -11.42 -13.69
C VAL A 98 14.06 -11.93 -12.52
N LEU A 99 13.73 -11.50 -11.31
CA LEU A 99 14.46 -11.93 -10.11
C LEU A 99 14.41 -13.45 -9.94
N THR A 100 13.24 -14.04 -10.18
CA THR A 100 13.10 -15.48 -10.00
C THR A 100 13.70 -16.29 -11.13
N SER A 101 13.70 -15.77 -12.37
CA SER A 101 14.26 -16.48 -13.50
C SER A 101 15.78 -16.39 -13.55
N CYS A 102 16.34 -15.24 -13.19
CA CYS A 102 17.80 -15.04 -13.23
C CYS A 102 18.50 -15.55 -11.97
N GLY A 103 17.86 -15.37 -10.85
CA GLY A 103 18.42 -15.80 -9.58
C GLY A 103 18.04 -17.19 -9.22
N GLY A 104 17.37 -17.83 -10.06
CA GLY A 104 16.85 -19.10 -9.77
C GLY A 104 17.85 -20.13 -9.74
N THR A 105 17.52 -21.01 -9.46
CA THR A 105 18.25 -22.02 -9.42
C THR A 105 18.52 -22.60 -10.66
N ALA A 106 18.60 -22.39 -11.16
CA ALA A 106 18.87 -22.79 -11.94
C ALA A 106 19.25 -23.25 -12.65
N ASP A 107 19.34 -23.14 -12.99
CA ASP A 107 19.60 -23.46 -13.69
C ASP A 107 20.54 -23.48 -14.02
N VAL A 108 20.92 -23.56 -13.70
CA VAL A 108 21.70 -23.60 -14.01
C VAL A 108 22.07 -24.02 -14.45
#